data_3e3285eb5f3bf9a58a629cd7b8cdfc2a
#
_entry.id   3e3285eb5f3bf9a58a629cd7b8cdfc2a
#
_cell.length_a   1.000
_cell.length_b   1.000
_cell.length_c   1.000
_cell.angle_alpha   90.00
_cell.angle_beta   90.00
_cell.angle_gamma   90.00
#
_symmetry.space_group_name_H-M   'P 1'
#
loop_
_entity.id
_entity.type
_entity.pdbx_description
1 polymer ?
#
loop_
_entity_poly.entity_id
_entity_poly.type
_entity_poly.pdbx_seq_one_letter_code
_entity_poly.pdbx_strand_id
1 'polypeptide(L)'
;MIIYKWNYSKNNGIKDNDMKDKNLMNPKEENLMELLWDEQRPLTTAEIGSVLKGKGWNKSTLFNTIQSLLEKGYIKVSGVERSHTQYARQFEYAMTKEEYAALFLTEKGTKRSALGNIALAMTGSSSSDEEADEELIQELENIIKQLRGNRK
;
A
#
# COMPACT_ATOMS: atom_id res chain seq x y z
N MET A 1 -0.88 14.93 8.05
CA MET A 1 -0.32 14.32 6.83
C MET A 1 1.12 13.95 7.09
N ILE A 2 1.38 12.71 7.45
CA ILE A 2 2.74 12.22 7.71
C ILE A 2 3.31 11.80 6.37
N ILE A 3 4.14 12.67 5.80
CA ILE A 3 4.94 12.34 4.64
C ILE A 3 6.11 11.50 5.16
N TYR A 4 6.06 10.18 5.01
CA TYR A 4 7.25 9.36 5.13
C TYR A 4 8.16 9.70 3.95
N LYS A 5 9.03 10.72 4.15
CA LYS A 5 10.22 10.87 3.34
C LYS A 5 11.11 9.68 3.64
N TRP A 6 11.01 8.63 2.87
CA TRP A 6 12.09 7.70 2.71
C TRP A 6 13.22 8.44 2.00
N ASN A 7 14.05 9.13 2.77
CA ASN A 7 15.38 9.49 2.33
C ASN A 7 16.19 8.19 2.26
N TYR A 8 16.08 7.49 1.15
CA TYR A 8 17.08 6.51 0.79
C TYR A 8 18.36 7.30 0.50
N SER A 9 19.20 7.43 1.52
CA SER A 9 20.54 7.95 1.39
C SER A 9 21.27 7.17 0.30
N LYS A 10 21.65 7.86 -0.77
CA LYS A 10 22.62 7.40 -1.77
C LYS A 10 23.99 7.25 -1.12
N ASN A 11 24.18 6.27 -0.27
CA ASN A 11 25.52 5.88 0.17
C ASN A 11 25.46 4.43 0.68
N ASN A 12 25.68 3.53 -0.23
CA ASN A 12 26.52 2.35 -0.13
C ASN A 12 26.24 1.50 -1.36
N GLY A 13 27.20 1.43 -2.25
CA GLY A 13 27.37 0.65 -3.45
C GLY A 13 26.71 -0.74 -3.57
N ILE A 14 25.43 -0.82 -3.23
CA ILE A 14 24.57 -1.96 -3.54
C ILE A 14 24.07 -1.69 -4.95
N LYS A 15 24.57 -2.46 -5.88
CA LYS A 15 24.15 -2.42 -7.28
C LYS A 15 22.63 -2.60 -7.33
N ASP A 16 21.94 -1.69 -8.01
CA ASP A 16 20.48 -1.66 -8.27
C ASP A 16 19.91 -2.95 -8.90
N ASN A 17 20.69 -4.01 -9.00
CA ASN A 17 20.35 -5.22 -9.73
C ASN A 17 19.88 -6.40 -8.87
N ASP A 18 19.94 -6.31 -7.55
CA ASP A 18 19.62 -7.45 -6.68
C ASP A 18 18.28 -7.33 -5.90
N MET A 19 17.50 -6.25 -6.12
CA MET A 19 16.22 -6.08 -5.46
C MET A 19 15.05 -5.78 -6.41
N LYS A 20 14.95 -6.52 -7.49
CA LYS A 20 13.67 -6.70 -8.18
C LYS A 20 12.93 -7.85 -7.53
N ASP A 21 12.46 -7.65 -6.32
CA ASP A 21 11.34 -8.44 -5.80
C ASP A 21 10.15 -8.13 -6.73
N LYS A 22 9.93 -9.00 -7.70
CA LYS A 22 8.93 -8.82 -8.77
C LYS A 22 7.52 -8.58 -8.24
N ASN A 23 7.32 -8.86 -6.96
CA ASN A 23 6.05 -8.72 -6.28
C ASN A 23 5.89 -7.38 -5.55
N LEU A 24 6.98 -6.69 -5.20
CA LEU A 24 6.90 -5.41 -4.51
C LEU A 24 6.68 -4.25 -5.47
N MET A 25 6.08 -3.18 -4.97
CA MET A 25 5.83 -1.96 -5.73
C MET A 25 7.11 -1.13 -5.90
N ASN A 26 7.24 -0.52 -7.07
CA ASN A 26 8.21 0.55 -7.27
C ASN A 26 7.65 1.90 -6.77
N PRO A 27 8.46 2.97 -6.66
CA PRO A 27 8.00 4.26 -6.11
C PRO A 27 6.82 4.90 -6.86
N LYS A 28 6.69 4.69 -8.17
CA LYS A 28 5.54 5.19 -8.95
C LYS A 28 4.27 4.42 -8.63
N GLU A 29 4.37 3.10 -8.51
CA GLU A 29 3.27 2.25 -8.10
C GLU A 29 2.81 2.58 -6.69
N GLU A 30 3.73 2.78 -5.75
CA GLU A 30 3.40 3.20 -4.38
C GLU A 30 2.65 4.54 -4.35
N ASN A 31 3.11 5.54 -5.11
CA ASN A 31 2.43 6.84 -5.19
C ASN A 31 1.00 6.74 -5.71
N LEU A 32 0.76 5.88 -6.70
CA LEU A 32 -0.59 5.68 -7.23
C LEU A 32 -1.47 4.90 -6.23
N MET A 33 -0.91 3.91 -5.57
CA MET A 33 -1.62 3.15 -4.54
C MET A 33 -1.98 4.02 -3.33
N GLU A 34 -1.08 4.90 -2.87
CA GLU A 34 -1.39 5.87 -1.80
C GLU A 34 -2.62 6.71 -2.15
N LEU A 35 -2.71 7.18 -3.40
CA LEU A 35 -3.89 7.92 -3.85
C LEU A 35 -5.16 7.07 -3.77
N LEU A 36 -5.12 5.81 -4.23
CA LEU A 36 -6.30 4.93 -4.19
C LEU A 36 -6.70 4.55 -2.77
N TRP A 37 -5.74 4.36 -1.87
CA TRP A 37 -6.02 4.09 -0.46
C TRP A 37 -6.61 5.30 0.26
N ASP A 38 -6.14 6.50 -0.05
CA ASP A 38 -6.65 7.74 0.56
C ASP A 38 -8.07 8.09 0.07
N GLU A 39 -8.33 7.94 -1.22
CA GLU A 39 -9.64 8.26 -1.81
C GLU A 39 -10.74 7.27 -1.44
N GLN A 40 -10.39 6.02 -1.19
CA GLN A 40 -11.30 4.92 -0.79
C GLN A 40 -12.53 4.76 -1.70
N ARG A 41 -12.41 5.14 -2.96
CA ARG A 41 -13.42 4.99 -4.00
C ARG A 41 -12.77 4.65 -5.33
N PRO A 42 -13.52 4.06 -6.26
CA PRO A 42 -13.01 3.85 -7.62
C PRO A 42 -12.68 5.17 -8.31
N LEU A 43 -11.57 5.20 -9.05
CA LEU A 43 -11.12 6.34 -9.83
C LEU A 43 -10.89 5.95 -11.29
N THR A 44 -11.26 6.85 -12.19
CA THR A 44 -10.90 6.74 -13.61
C THR A 44 -9.46 7.15 -13.86
N THR A 45 -8.89 6.74 -14.99
CA THR A 45 -7.54 7.19 -15.40
C THR A 45 -7.45 8.72 -15.47
N ALA A 46 -8.50 9.40 -15.90
CA ALA A 46 -8.55 10.86 -15.97
C ALA A 46 -8.48 11.52 -14.59
N GLU A 47 -9.23 11.00 -13.61
CA GLU A 47 -9.19 11.47 -12.22
C GLU A 47 -7.81 11.27 -11.61
N ILE A 48 -7.23 10.07 -11.74
CA ILE A 48 -5.89 9.76 -11.26
C ILE A 48 -4.86 10.70 -11.89
N GLY A 49 -4.91 10.88 -13.22
CA GLY A 49 -4.02 11.77 -13.95
C GLY A 49 -4.15 13.23 -13.53
N SER A 50 -5.35 13.67 -13.20
CA SER A 50 -5.60 15.03 -12.69
C SER A 50 -4.92 15.30 -11.35
N VAL A 51 -5.01 14.35 -10.42
CA VAL A 51 -4.37 14.47 -9.09
C VAL A 51 -2.86 14.39 -9.16
N LEU A 52 -2.32 13.54 -10.03
CA LEU A 52 -0.88 13.32 -10.18
C LEU A 52 -0.21 14.32 -11.12
N LYS A 53 -0.97 15.20 -11.76
CA LYS A 53 -0.45 16.19 -12.69
C LYS A 53 0.63 17.07 -12.05
N GLY A 54 1.71 17.31 -12.78
CA GLY A 54 2.83 18.16 -12.31
C GLY A 54 3.80 17.49 -11.33
N LYS A 55 3.58 16.21 -11.00
CA LYS A 55 4.45 15.42 -10.10
C LYS A 55 5.35 14.44 -10.85
N GLY A 56 5.78 14.80 -12.07
CA GLY A 56 6.58 13.91 -12.93
C GLY A 56 5.79 12.76 -13.55
N TRP A 57 4.48 12.95 -13.74
CA TRP A 57 3.58 12.00 -14.39
C TRP A 57 3.17 12.50 -15.77
N ASN A 58 3.33 11.65 -16.77
CA ASN A 58 2.78 11.83 -18.10
C ASN A 58 1.81 10.68 -18.41
N LYS A 59 1.10 10.76 -19.54
CA LYS A 59 0.11 9.75 -19.93
C LYS A 59 0.71 8.35 -20.05
N SER A 60 1.92 8.23 -20.59
CA SER A 60 2.60 6.96 -20.75
C SER A 60 2.98 6.35 -19.41
N THR A 61 3.56 7.15 -18.52
CA THR A 61 3.90 6.73 -17.15
C THR A 61 2.65 6.25 -16.40
N LEU A 62 1.57 7.02 -16.47
CA LEU A 62 0.31 6.68 -15.82
C LEU A 62 -0.26 5.35 -16.34
N PHE A 63 -0.34 5.21 -17.66
CA PHE A 63 -0.84 3.98 -18.29
C PHE A 63 0.00 2.77 -17.90
N ASN A 64 1.33 2.86 -18.01
CA ASN A 64 2.23 1.77 -17.67
C ASN A 64 2.16 1.38 -16.19
N THR A 65 2.02 2.37 -15.31
CA THR A 65 1.88 2.11 -13.86
C THR A 65 0.57 1.41 -13.54
N ILE A 66 -0.55 1.85 -14.13
CA ILE A 66 -1.85 1.18 -13.97
C ILE A 66 -1.77 -0.25 -14.50
N GLN A 67 -1.19 -0.45 -15.67
CA GLN A 67 -1.06 -1.79 -16.27
C GLN A 67 -0.22 -2.71 -15.36
N SER A 68 0.90 -2.23 -14.85
CA SER A 68 1.75 -2.99 -13.94
C SER A 68 1.04 -3.36 -12.64
N LEU A 69 0.28 -2.44 -12.05
CA LEU A 69 -0.49 -2.70 -10.83
C LEU A 69 -1.62 -3.72 -11.05
N LEU A 70 -2.27 -3.68 -12.23
CA LEU A 70 -3.25 -4.70 -12.63
C LEU A 70 -2.60 -6.09 -12.75
N GLU A 71 -1.45 -6.17 -13.42
CA GLU A 71 -0.71 -7.42 -13.61
C GLU A 71 -0.21 -8.01 -12.29
N LYS A 72 0.22 -7.18 -11.37
CA LYS A 72 0.64 -7.58 -10.02
C LYS A 72 -0.54 -7.89 -9.09
N GLY A 73 -1.77 -7.55 -9.46
CA GLY A 73 -2.96 -7.78 -8.66
C GLY A 73 -3.19 -6.79 -7.51
N TYR A 74 -2.53 -5.64 -7.52
CA TYR A 74 -2.72 -4.60 -6.49
C TYR A 74 -3.99 -3.79 -6.68
N ILE A 75 -4.42 -3.62 -7.93
CA ILE A 75 -5.66 -2.94 -8.29
C ILE A 75 -6.53 -3.84 -9.15
N LYS A 76 -7.80 -3.52 -9.22
CA LYS A 76 -8.79 -4.18 -10.08
C LYS A 76 -9.66 -3.15 -10.79
N VAL A 77 -10.26 -3.56 -11.90
CA VAL A 77 -11.32 -2.80 -12.55
C VAL A 77 -12.61 -3.03 -11.76
N SER A 78 -13.16 -1.98 -11.16
CA SER A 78 -14.37 -2.06 -10.34
C SER A 78 -15.64 -1.74 -11.12
N GLY A 79 -15.52 -1.03 -12.22
CA GLY A 79 -16.64 -0.62 -13.04
C GLY A 79 -16.25 0.19 -14.26
N VAL A 80 -17.26 0.72 -14.90
CA VAL A 80 -17.13 1.58 -16.06
C VAL A 80 -17.99 2.81 -15.84
N GLU A 81 -17.41 3.99 -15.90
CA GLU A 81 -18.12 5.25 -15.86
C GLU A 81 -18.37 5.77 -17.27
N ARG A 82 -19.58 6.24 -17.52
CA ARG A 82 -19.91 6.88 -18.78
C ARG A 82 -19.56 8.36 -18.72
N SER A 83 -18.54 8.76 -19.47
CA SER A 83 -18.19 10.16 -19.67
C SER A 83 -18.57 10.59 -21.07
N HIS A 84 -19.63 11.37 -21.21
CA HIS A 84 -20.20 11.81 -22.50
C HIS A 84 -20.51 10.64 -23.45
N THR A 85 -19.69 10.43 -24.48
CA THR A 85 -19.86 9.38 -25.48
C THR A 85 -18.90 8.19 -25.29
N GLN A 86 -18.01 8.26 -24.30
CA GLN A 86 -16.99 7.23 -24.05
C GLN A 86 -17.17 6.61 -22.68
N TYR A 87 -16.80 5.33 -22.59
CA TYR A 87 -16.76 4.60 -21.34
C TYR A 87 -15.33 4.62 -20.78
N ALA A 88 -15.17 5.04 -19.56
CA ALA A 88 -13.91 5.02 -18.84
C ALA A 88 -13.93 3.93 -17.76
N ARG A 89 -12.91 3.08 -17.74
CA ARG A 89 -12.74 2.11 -16.67
C ARG A 89 -12.40 2.80 -15.36
N GLN A 90 -13.00 2.32 -14.28
CA GLN A 90 -12.69 2.72 -12.92
C GLN A 90 -11.82 1.67 -12.25
N PHE A 91 -10.85 2.11 -11.50
CA PHE A 91 -9.91 1.27 -10.77
C PHE A 91 -10.06 1.51 -9.27
N GLU A 92 -9.98 0.44 -8.51
CA GLU A 92 -9.90 0.47 -7.06
C GLU A 92 -8.79 -0.45 -6.57
N TYR A 93 -8.33 -0.26 -5.34
CA TYR A 93 -7.33 -1.16 -4.77
C TYR A 93 -7.95 -2.55 -4.53
N ALA A 94 -7.18 -3.59 -4.84
CA ALA A 94 -7.49 -4.98 -4.53
C ALA A 94 -6.75 -5.47 -3.29
N MET A 95 -5.70 -4.77 -2.88
CA MET A 95 -4.90 -5.03 -1.69
C MET A 95 -4.92 -3.79 -0.78
N THR A 96 -5.20 -3.98 0.49
CA THR A 96 -5.17 -2.89 1.47
C THR A 96 -3.73 -2.47 1.78
N LYS A 97 -3.57 -1.31 2.38
CA LYS A 97 -2.26 -0.81 2.81
C LYS A 97 -1.59 -1.72 3.84
N GLU A 98 -2.39 -2.27 4.75
CA GLU A 98 -1.94 -3.20 5.78
C GLU A 98 -1.52 -4.55 5.19
N GLU A 99 -2.27 -5.06 4.22
CA GLU A 99 -1.91 -6.28 3.48
C GLU A 99 -0.60 -6.10 2.72
N TYR A 100 -0.39 -4.93 2.11
CA TYR A 100 0.88 -4.63 1.45
C TYR A 100 2.05 -4.53 2.46
N ALA A 101 1.84 -3.91 3.60
CA ALA A 101 2.86 -3.85 4.66
C ALA A 101 3.26 -5.26 5.13
N ALA A 102 2.29 -6.16 5.30
CA ALA A 102 2.55 -7.56 5.65
C ALA A 102 3.31 -8.30 4.54
N LEU A 103 2.92 -8.10 3.28
CA LEU A 103 3.64 -8.65 2.12
C LEU A 103 5.08 -8.14 2.08
N PHE A 104 5.29 -6.83 2.22
CA PHE A 104 6.61 -6.21 2.22
C PHE A 104 7.53 -6.81 3.29
N LEU A 105 7.06 -6.92 4.52
CA LEU A 105 7.82 -7.50 5.62
C LEU A 105 8.18 -8.97 5.34
N THR A 106 7.24 -9.74 4.79
CA THR A 106 7.45 -11.14 4.44
C THR A 106 8.49 -11.30 3.34
N GLU A 107 8.40 -10.51 2.27
CA GLU A 107 9.36 -10.51 1.16
C GLU A 107 10.76 -10.06 1.61
N LYS A 108 10.87 -9.21 2.61
CA LYS A 108 12.13 -8.82 3.26
C LYS A 108 12.66 -9.86 4.25
N GLY A 109 12.02 -10.99 4.39
CA GLY A 109 12.45 -12.10 5.24
C GLY A 109 12.09 -11.94 6.72
N THR A 110 11.21 -10.99 7.05
CA THR A 110 10.69 -10.85 8.41
C THR A 110 9.85 -12.06 8.78
N LYS A 111 10.23 -12.73 9.86
CA LYS A 111 9.50 -13.91 10.33
C LYS A 111 8.27 -13.51 11.12
N ARG A 112 7.23 -14.34 11.06
CA ARG A 112 5.99 -14.16 11.85
C ARG A 112 6.25 -13.99 13.36
N SER A 113 7.29 -14.63 13.89
CA SER A 113 7.70 -14.48 15.30
C SER A 113 8.18 -13.07 15.68
N ALA A 114 8.53 -12.23 14.69
CA ALA A 114 8.93 -10.84 14.92
C ALA A 114 7.74 -9.89 15.13
N LEU A 115 6.49 -10.34 14.88
CA LEU A 115 5.31 -9.48 14.91
C LEU A 115 5.12 -8.76 16.26
N GLY A 116 5.36 -9.45 17.38
CA GLY A 116 5.27 -8.86 18.71
C GLY A 116 6.24 -7.69 18.90
N ASN A 117 7.49 -7.83 18.45
CA ASN A 117 8.49 -6.77 18.54
C ASN A 117 8.17 -5.61 17.60
N ILE A 118 7.61 -5.89 16.43
CA ILE A 118 7.16 -4.86 15.49
C ILE A 118 6.00 -4.05 16.12
N ALA A 119 5.01 -4.73 16.71
CA ALA A 119 3.91 -4.08 17.40
C ALA A 119 4.39 -3.18 18.54
N LEU A 120 5.31 -3.66 19.37
CA LEU A 120 5.92 -2.86 20.44
C LEU A 120 6.67 -1.63 19.91
N ALA A 121 7.42 -1.79 18.82
CA ALA A 121 8.14 -0.69 18.20
C ALA A 121 7.17 0.39 17.64
N MET A 122 6.06 -0.03 17.07
CA MET A 122 5.03 0.89 16.55
C MET A 122 4.30 1.62 17.68
N THR A 123 3.95 0.95 18.75
CA THR A 123 3.24 1.57 19.91
C THR A 123 4.14 2.47 20.73
N GLY A 124 5.44 2.15 20.86
CA GLY A 124 6.40 2.95 21.63
C GLY A 124 6.78 4.29 21.00
N SER A 125 6.43 4.53 19.74
CA SER A 125 6.71 5.77 19.00
C SER A 125 5.52 6.74 18.91
N SER A 126 4.34 6.35 19.38
CA SER A 126 3.15 7.21 19.41
C SER A 126 3.02 7.96 20.72
N SER A 127 2.62 9.23 20.65
CA SER A 127 2.11 9.97 21.79
C SER A 127 0.89 9.23 22.36
N SER A 128 0.82 9.09 23.67
CA SER A 128 -0.26 8.40 24.38
C SER A 128 -1.63 9.00 24.05
N ASP A 129 -2.36 8.33 23.16
CA ASP A 129 -3.76 8.54 22.92
C ASP A 129 -4.49 7.34 23.55
N GLU A 130 -5.08 7.54 24.72
CA GLU A 130 -5.71 6.47 25.52
C GLU A 130 -6.83 5.77 24.74
N GLU A 131 -7.56 6.49 23.87
CA GLU A 131 -8.64 5.93 23.07
C GLU A 131 -8.10 5.03 21.95
N ALA A 132 -7.03 5.46 21.27
CA ALA A 132 -6.35 4.67 20.26
C ALA A 132 -5.66 3.43 20.85
N ASP A 133 -5.13 3.53 22.05
CA ASP A 133 -4.52 2.41 22.77
C ASP A 133 -5.57 1.35 23.15
N GLU A 134 -6.76 1.76 23.57
CA GLU A 134 -7.84 0.82 23.91
C GLU A 134 -8.36 0.07 22.68
N GLU A 135 -8.55 0.76 21.55
CA GLU A 135 -8.91 0.10 20.28
C GLU A 135 -7.88 -0.94 19.85
N LEU A 136 -6.59 -0.59 19.93
CA LEU A 136 -5.49 -1.49 19.61
C LEU A 136 -5.47 -2.70 20.54
N ILE A 137 -5.70 -2.52 21.84
CA ILE A 137 -5.78 -3.63 22.80
C ILE A 137 -6.90 -4.59 22.43
N GLN A 138 -8.08 -4.10 22.07
CA GLN A 138 -9.21 -4.94 21.64
C GLN A 138 -8.91 -5.72 20.36
N GLU A 139 -8.27 -5.09 19.38
CA GLU A 139 -7.86 -5.75 18.14
C GLU A 139 -6.82 -6.87 18.42
N LEU A 140 -5.82 -6.60 19.26
CA LEU A 140 -4.83 -7.60 19.65
C LEU A 140 -5.45 -8.78 20.40
N GLU A 141 -6.40 -8.53 21.29
CA GLU A 141 -7.15 -9.58 22.00
C GLU A 141 -7.95 -10.46 21.00
N ASN A 142 -8.58 -9.87 20.01
CA ASN A 142 -9.27 -10.60 18.96
C ASN A 142 -8.32 -11.48 18.14
N ILE A 143 -7.16 -10.99 17.77
CA ILE A 143 -6.11 -11.76 17.09
C ILE A 143 -5.67 -12.94 17.95
N ILE A 144 -5.45 -12.74 19.25
CA ILE A 144 -5.08 -13.81 20.18
C ILE A 144 -6.16 -14.89 20.24
N LYS A 145 -7.44 -14.51 20.31
CA LYS A 145 -8.56 -15.45 20.30
C LYS A 145 -8.61 -16.30 19.00
N GLN A 146 -8.42 -15.64 17.86
CA GLN A 146 -8.38 -16.35 16.57
C GLN A 146 -7.21 -17.34 16.50
N LEU A 147 -6.02 -16.94 16.93
CA LEU A 147 -4.84 -17.81 16.93
C LEU A 147 -5.00 -19.01 17.88
N ARG A 148 -5.68 -18.85 19.00
CA ARG A 148 -6.02 -19.95 19.91
C ARG A 148 -7.10 -20.85 19.37
N GLY A 149 -8.12 -20.30 18.68
CA GLY A 149 -9.20 -21.06 18.04
C GLY A 149 -8.74 -21.95 16.88
N ASN A 150 -7.70 -21.53 16.16
CA ASN A 150 -7.15 -22.29 15.03
C ASN A 150 -6.17 -23.41 15.43
N ARG A 151 -5.97 -23.64 16.72
CA ARG A 151 -5.10 -24.71 17.26
C ARG A 151 -5.81 -26.05 17.51
N LYS A 152 -6.89 -26.31 16.80
CA LYS A 152 -7.54 -27.62 16.85
C LYS A 152 -6.90 -28.61 15.90
#